data_43f03b85de8ecb94c34aee109108bdb3
#
_entry.id   43f03b85de8ecb94c34aee109108bdb3
#
_cell.length_a   1.000
_cell.length_b   1.000
_cell.length_c   1.000
_cell.angle_alpha   90.00
_cell.angle_beta   90.00
_cell.angle_gamma   90.00
#
_symmetry.space_group_name_H-M   'P 1'
#
loop_
_entity.id
_entity.type
_entity.pdbx_description
1 polymer ?
#
loop_
_entity_poly.entity_id
_entity_poly.type
_entity_poly.pdbx_seq_one_letter_code
_entity_poly.pdbx_strand_id
1 'polypeptide(L)'
;MTVPQIDLKRKYTVEEYFELLDQSGNQRYEYHDGEIRMMAGGTDIHSKIKFDTGTFLGFATREGGCEPYDSDMAVHIPKWNSFVLPDLSFVCEEAKFDDEAHRRLLNPSLLIEVISETSGDYDRGEKFQKYRSLDSFREYMLIDSRRYAVECWYKEDEKLWRMDSAFTRDGSVYLHTLKVDLPLEEIYRRVAFEK
;
A
#
# COMPACT_ATOMS: atom_id res chain seq x y z
N MET A 1 -4.12 8.33 -27.83
CA MET A 1 -4.83 9.19 -26.86
C MET A 1 -3.79 10.06 -26.18
N THR A 2 -4.01 11.36 -26.14
CA THR A 2 -3.12 12.29 -25.42
C THR A 2 -3.38 12.16 -23.94
N VAL A 3 -2.33 11.89 -23.17
CA VAL A 3 -2.39 11.88 -21.70
C VAL A 3 -2.88 13.25 -21.23
N PRO A 4 -3.90 13.33 -20.36
CA PRO A 4 -4.33 14.60 -19.80
C PRO A 4 -3.18 15.31 -19.10
N GLN A 5 -2.96 16.57 -19.42
CA GLN A 5 -1.90 17.35 -18.81
C GLN A 5 -2.38 17.86 -17.42
N ILE A 6 -1.76 17.36 -16.35
CA ILE A 6 -2.08 17.80 -14.98
C ILE A 6 -1.38 19.13 -14.72
N ASP A 7 -2.13 20.15 -14.32
CA ASP A 7 -1.59 21.40 -13.80
C ASP A 7 -1.35 21.27 -12.28
N LEU A 8 -0.09 21.10 -11.90
CA LEU A 8 0.32 20.95 -10.49
C LEU A 8 0.10 22.21 -9.64
N LYS A 9 -0.32 23.34 -10.24
CA LYS A 9 -0.51 24.60 -9.53
C LYS A 9 -1.96 24.85 -9.12
N ARG A 10 -2.90 24.05 -9.61
CA ARG A 10 -4.31 24.16 -9.24
C ARG A 10 -4.76 23.00 -8.37
N LYS A 11 -5.83 23.22 -7.61
CA LYS A 11 -6.55 22.15 -6.94
C LYS A 11 -7.65 21.60 -7.85
N TYR A 12 -7.84 20.28 -7.77
CA TYR A 12 -8.84 19.51 -8.49
C TYR A 12 -9.96 19.11 -7.53
N THR A 13 -11.18 19.00 -8.03
CA THR A 13 -12.26 18.35 -7.28
C THR A 13 -12.13 16.82 -7.39
N VAL A 14 -12.88 16.10 -6.57
CA VAL A 14 -12.94 14.63 -6.62
C VAL A 14 -13.55 14.17 -7.96
N GLU A 15 -14.54 14.90 -8.47
CA GLU A 15 -15.16 14.61 -9.78
C GLU A 15 -14.14 14.76 -10.91
N GLU A 16 -13.37 15.85 -10.94
CA GLU A 16 -12.31 16.07 -11.94
C GLU A 16 -11.22 14.97 -11.86
N TYR A 17 -10.92 14.48 -10.65
CA TYR A 17 -10.00 13.36 -10.47
C TYR A 17 -10.56 12.07 -11.08
N PHE A 18 -11.83 11.74 -10.87
CA PHE A 18 -12.42 10.56 -11.48
C PHE A 18 -12.54 10.68 -13.00
N GLU A 19 -12.88 11.85 -13.54
CA GLU A 19 -12.85 12.11 -14.97
C GLU A 19 -11.45 11.92 -15.57
N LEU A 20 -10.41 12.32 -14.83
CA LEU A 20 -9.02 12.09 -15.21
C LEU A 20 -8.70 10.58 -15.27
N LEU A 21 -9.11 9.80 -14.26
CA LEU A 21 -8.89 8.36 -14.25
C LEU A 21 -9.56 7.67 -15.45
N ASP A 22 -10.79 8.05 -15.78
CA ASP A 22 -11.52 7.48 -16.92
C ASP A 22 -10.83 7.78 -18.27
N GLN A 23 -10.08 8.88 -18.36
CA GLN A 23 -9.36 9.33 -19.57
C GLN A 23 -7.90 8.87 -19.62
N SER A 24 -7.32 8.45 -18.49
CA SER A 24 -5.88 8.25 -18.34
C SER A 24 -5.36 6.91 -18.89
N GLY A 25 -6.26 5.99 -19.28
CA GLY A 25 -5.89 4.66 -19.77
C GLY A 25 -5.16 3.85 -18.69
N ASN A 26 -3.87 3.54 -18.91
CA ASN A 26 -3.07 2.74 -17.98
C ASN A 26 -2.29 3.57 -16.95
N GLN A 27 -2.47 4.89 -16.92
CA GLN A 27 -1.79 5.72 -15.95
C GLN A 27 -2.55 5.73 -14.63
N ARG A 28 -1.79 5.71 -13.55
CA ARG A 28 -2.31 5.64 -12.19
C ARG A 28 -2.01 6.94 -11.45
N TYR A 29 -3.01 7.43 -10.76
CA TYR A 29 -2.94 8.68 -10.03
C TYR A 29 -3.51 8.51 -8.63
N GLU A 30 -2.88 9.15 -7.67
CA GLU A 30 -3.44 9.37 -6.32
C GLU A 30 -4.01 10.78 -6.24
N TYR A 31 -4.99 10.96 -5.35
CA TYR A 31 -5.60 12.24 -5.04
C TYR A 31 -5.41 12.58 -3.57
N HIS A 32 -4.98 13.81 -3.28
CA HIS A 32 -4.67 14.28 -1.94
C HIS A 32 -5.24 15.67 -1.71
N ASP A 33 -6.51 15.77 -1.31
CA ASP A 33 -7.20 17.03 -1.02
C ASP A 33 -7.02 18.11 -2.10
N GLY A 34 -7.27 17.72 -3.33
CA GLY A 34 -7.15 18.59 -4.50
C GLY A 34 -5.84 18.46 -5.27
N GLU A 35 -4.84 17.80 -4.74
CA GLU A 35 -3.59 17.51 -5.44
C GLU A 35 -3.66 16.16 -6.13
N ILE A 36 -3.29 16.11 -7.41
CA ILE A 36 -3.18 14.86 -8.15
C ILE A 36 -1.70 14.51 -8.30
N ARG A 37 -1.35 13.29 -7.91
CA ARG A 37 0.02 12.77 -8.02
C ARG A 37 0.04 11.57 -8.96
N MET A 38 0.83 11.65 -10.02
CA MET A 38 1.03 10.53 -10.91
C MET A 38 1.92 9.49 -10.21
N MET A 39 1.46 8.24 -10.22
CA MET A 39 2.26 7.13 -9.72
C MET A 39 3.28 6.73 -10.77
N ALA A 40 4.56 6.75 -10.39
CA ALA A 40 5.62 6.21 -11.23
C ALA A 40 5.47 4.69 -11.38
N GLY A 41 5.77 4.16 -12.54
CA GLY A 41 5.85 2.71 -12.73
C GLY A 41 6.94 2.11 -11.82
N GLY A 42 6.66 0.94 -11.25
CA GLY A 42 7.62 0.23 -10.42
C GLY A 42 8.80 -0.32 -11.24
N THR A 43 9.96 -0.46 -10.61
CA THR A 43 11.11 -1.17 -11.18
C THR A 43 10.86 -2.68 -11.22
N ASP A 44 11.72 -3.42 -11.94
CA ASP A 44 11.73 -4.90 -11.93
C ASP A 44 11.81 -5.44 -10.49
N ILE A 45 12.71 -4.90 -9.67
CA ILE A 45 12.88 -5.30 -8.27
C ILE A 45 11.60 -5.05 -7.47
N HIS A 46 11.02 -3.85 -7.58
CA HIS A 46 9.76 -3.50 -6.91
C HIS A 46 8.64 -4.47 -7.30
N SER A 47 8.50 -4.77 -8.60
CA SER A 47 7.48 -5.68 -9.11
C SER A 47 7.64 -7.11 -8.57
N LYS A 48 8.88 -7.63 -8.51
CA LYS A 48 9.18 -8.95 -7.97
C LYS A 48 8.86 -9.04 -6.48
N ILE A 49 9.29 -8.05 -5.69
CA ILE A 49 9.01 -7.99 -4.24
C ILE A 49 7.50 -7.97 -3.99
N LYS A 50 6.78 -7.09 -4.68
CA LYS A 50 5.32 -7.01 -4.56
C LYS A 50 4.64 -8.34 -4.88
N PHE A 51 5.02 -8.96 -6.01
CA PHE A 51 4.44 -10.22 -6.46
C PHE A 51 4.73 -11.37 -5.48
N ASP A 52 5.99 -11.54 -5.05
CA ASP A 52 6.39 -12.61 -4.13
C ASP A 52 5.72 -12.44 -2.76
N THR A 53 5.69 -11.23 -2.22
CA THR A 53 4.99 -10.90 -0.97
C THR A 53 3.50 -11.19 -1.06
N GLY A 54 2.83 -10.70 -2.10
CA GLY A 54 1.40 -10.92 -2.31
C GLY A 54 1.05 -12.40 -2.51
N THR A 55 1.90 -13.15 -3.21
CA THR A 55 1.72 -14.59 -3.42
C THR A 55 1.84 -15.36 -2.10
N PHE A 56 2.88 -15.09 -1.30
CA PHE A 56 3.09 -15.76 -0.02
C PHE A 56 1.93 -15.46 0.95
N LEU A 57 1.58 -14.19 1.13
CA LEU A 57 0.54 -13.79 2.07
C LEU A 57 -0.86 -14.22 1.60
N GLY A 58 -1.16 -14.12 0.30
CA GLY A 58 -2.42 -14.61 -0.27
C GLY A 58 -2.59 -16.11 -0.10
N PHE A 59 -1.51 -16.90 -0.21
CA PHE A 59 -1.56 -18.32 0.07
C PHE A 59 -1.76 -18.60 1.57
N ALA A 60 -1.08 -17.86 2.43
CA ALA A 60 -1.18 -18.03 3.89
C ALA A 60 -2.58 -17.68 4.44
N THR A 61 -3.31 -16.77 3.77
CA THR A 61 -4.65 -16.31 4.20
C THR A 61 -5.81 -17.00 3.48
N ARG A 62 -5.56 -17.91 2.54
CA ARG A 62 -6.58 -18.53 1.66
C ARG A 62 -7.69 -19.28 2.40
N GLU A 63 -7.41 -19.83 3.60
CA GLU A 63 -8.38 -20.61 4.38
C GLU A 63 -9.29 -19.74 5.25
N GLY A 64 -9.23 -18.44 5.08
CA GLY A 64 -10.13 -17.49 5.71
C GLY A 64 -9.44 -16.44 6.56
N GLY A 65 -10.18 -15.43 6.87
CA GLY A 65 -9.81 -14.36 7.79
C GLY A 65 -9.50 -13.03 7.13
N CYS A 66 -8.77 -12.99 6.01
CA CYS A 66 -8.45 -11.72 5.36
C CYS A 66 -8.40 -11.86 3.84
N GLU A 67 -8.98 -10.90 3.13
CA GLU A 67 -8.97 -10.82 1.67
C GLU A 67 -7.84 -9.91 1.18
N PRO A 68 -6.96 -10.37 0.26
CA PRO A 68 -5.92 -9.55 -0.35
C PRO A 68 -6.45 -8.73 -1.53
N TYR A 69 -5.94 -7.52 -1.68
CA TYR A 69 -6.12 -6.65 -2.84
C TYR A 69 -4.75 -6.14 -3.31
N ASP A 70 -4.59 -6.05 -4.61
CA ASP A 70 -3.39 -5.49 -5.22
C ASP A 70 -3.48 -3.98 -5.42
N SER A 71 -2.49 -3.43 -6.07
CA SER A 71 -2.35 -2.01 -6.29
C SER A 71 -3.36 -1.38 -7.27
N ASP A 72 -4.28 -2.15 -7.83
CA ASP A 72 -5.38 -1.60 -8.65
C ASP A 72 -6.58 -1.20 -7.76
N MET A 73 -6.60 -1.69 -6.51
CA MET A 73 -7.60 -1.30 -5.53
C MET A 73 -7.19 -0.02 -4.81
N ALA A 74 -7.91 1.07 -5.06
CA ALA A 74 -7.72 2.31 -4.33
C ALA A 74 -8.22 2.19 -2.88
N VAL A 75 -7.57 2.90 -1.96
CA VAL A 75 -8.04 3.12 -0.59
C VAL A 75 -8.53 4.55 -0.46
N HIS A 76 -9.79 4.73 -0.12
CA HIS A 76 -10.35 6.03 0.21
C HIS A 76 -10.12 6.34 1.70
N ILE A 77 -9.58 7.51 1.97
CA ILE A 77 -9.31 8.02 3.32
C ILE A 77 -10.15 9.29 3.54
N PRO A 78 -11.41 9.14 4.01
CA PRO A 78 -12.37 10.26 4.04
C PRO A 78 -11.88 11.46 4.84
N LYS A 79 -11.23 11.23 5.99
CA LYS A 79 -10.73 12.31 6.86
C LYS A 79 -9.71 13.22 6.18
N TRP A 80 -9.00 12.72 5.19
CA TRP A 80 -7.97 13.44 4.43
C TRP A 80 -8.42 13.76 2.99
N ASN A 81 -9.69 13.50 2.66
CA ASN A 81 -10.20 13.65 1.30
C ASN A 81 -9.18 13.10 0.27
N SER A 82 -8.74 11.85 0.49
CA SER A 82 -7.64 11.26 -0.29
C SER A 82 -7.99 9.89 -0.82
N PHE A 83 -7.54 9.63 -2.06
CA PHE A 83 -7.60 8.32 -2.71
C PHE A 83 -6.17 7.90 -3.02
N VAL A 84 -5.71 6.81 -2.43
CA VAL A 84 -4.33 6.32 -2.53
C VAL A 84 -4.29 4.89 -3.05
N LEU A 85 -3.17 4.50 -3.62
CA LEU A 85 -2.96 3.21 -4.26
C LEU A 85 -1.81 2.46 -3.57
N PRO A 86 -2.06 1.76 -2.46
CA PRO A 86 -1.03 0.95 -1.82
C PRO A 86 -0.62 -0.22 -2.72
N ASP A 87 0.59 -0.75 -2.54
CA ASP A 87 1.06 -1.90 -3.30
C ASP A 87 0.25 -3.15 -3.02
N LEU A 88 -0.10 -3.41 -1.74
CA LEU A 88 -1.02 -4.47 -1.32
C LEU A 88 -1.88 -3.98 -0.15
N SER A 89 -3.12 -4.47 -0.10
CA SER A 89 -4.05 -4.23 1.01
C SER A 89 -4.66 -5.55 1.46
N PHE A 90 -4.94 -5.68 2.75
CA PHE A 90 -5.69 -6.81 3.29
C PHE A 90 -6.85 -6.31 4.14
N VAL A 91 -8.02 -6.93 3.97
CA VAL A 91 -9.22 -6.68 4.76
C VAL A 91 -9.57 -7.93 5.53
N CYS A 92 -9.67 -7.83 6.87
CA CYS A 92 -9.93 -8.97 7.76
C CYS A 92 -11.36 -8.98 8.33
N GLU A 93 -12.23 -8.16 7.79
CA GLU A 93 -13.66 -8.09 8.03
C GLU A 93 -14.39 -8.11 6.69
N GLU A 94 -15.70 -7.90 6.67
CA GLU A 94 -16.43 -7.66 5.43
C GLU A 94 -15.92 -6.40 4.74
N ALA A 95 -15.51 -6.51 3.48
CA ALA A 95 -14.96 -5.40 2.72
C ALA A 95 -16.03 -4.33 2.47
N LYS A 96 -15.68 -3.06 2.75
CA LYS A 96 -16.55 -1.90 2.56
C LYS A 96 -15.99 -1.00 1.47
N PHE A 97 -16.86 -0.54 0.59
CA PHE A 97 -16.51 0.30 -0.53
C PHE A 97 -17.30 1.60 -0.49
N ASP A 98 -16.76 2.66 -1.08
CA ASP A 98 -17.45 3.95 -1.17
C ASP A 98 -18.18 4.15 -2.50
N ASP A 99 -18.10 3.18 -3.41
CA ASP A 99 -18.78 3.19 -4.70
C ASP A 99 -19.42 1.82 -5.04
N GLU A 100 -20.48 1.86 -5.84
CA GLU A 100 -21.21 0.66 -6.28
C GLU A 100 -20.36 -0.29 -7.15
N ALA A 101 -19.31 0.23 -7.78
CA ALA A 101 -18.40 -0.54 -8.62
C ALA A 101 -17.28 -1.23 -7.82
N HIS A 102 -17.26 -1.07 -6.50
CA HIS A 102 -16.27 -1.66 -5.58
C HIS A 102 -14.81 -1.34 -5.96
N ARG A 103 -14.54 -0.11 -6.39
CA ARG A 103 -13.21 0.32 -6.83
C ARG A 103 -12.38 0.98 -5.73
N ARG A 104 -13.02 1.39 -4.62
CA ARG A 104 -12.39 2.17 -3.57
C ARG A 104 -12.75 1.59 -2.21
N LEU A 105 -11.74 1.00 -1.58
CA LEU A 105 -11.83 0.35 -0.29
C LEU A 105 -11.84 1.36 0.86
N LEU A 106 -12.70 1.15 1.85
CA LEU A 106 -12.84 2.02 3.03
C LEU A 106 -12.21 1.46 4.30
N ASN A 107 -12.03 0.14 4.39
CA ASN A 107 -11.67 -0.51 5.64
C ASN A 107 -10.50 -1.51 5.54
N PRO A 108 -9.35 -1.12 4.98
CA PRO A 108 -8.17 -1.98 5.02
C PRO A 108 -7.71 -2.20 6.48
N SER A 109 -7.26 -3.43 6.76
CA SER A 109 -6.70 -3.82 8.07
C SER A 109 -5.18 -3.78 8.08
N LEU A 110 -4.55 -4.22 6.99
CA LEU A 110 -3.11 -4.16 6.76
C LEU A 110 -2.85 -3.51 5.40
N LEU A 111 -1.89 -2.61 5.35
CA LEU A 111 -1.40 -1.98 4.13
C LEU A 111 0.11 -2.23 4.00
N ILE A 112 0.55 -2.50 2.78
CA ILE A 112 1.94 -2.81 2.45
C ILE A 112 2.40 -1.92 1.32
N GLU A 113 3.59 -1.31 1.49
CA GLU A 113 4.26 -0.50 0.49
C GLU A 113 5.66 -1.01 0.23
N VAL A 114 6.02 -1.14 -1.03
CA VAL A 114 7.39 -1.41 -1.46
C VAL A 114 8.07 -0.08 -1.75
N ILE A 115 8.88 0.39 -0.82
CA ILE A 115 9.49 1.71 -0.89
C ILE A 115 10.73 1.75 -1.77
N SER A 116 10.89 2.89 -2.44
CA SER A 116 12.05 3.24 -3.25
C SER A 116 12.83 4.42 -2.62
N GLU A 117 13.86 4.89 -3.31
CA GLU A 117 14.58 6.10 -2.90
C GLU A 117 13.69 7.34 -2.91
N THR A 118 12.76 7.41 -3.85
CA THR A 118 11.92 8.59 -4.07
C THR A 118 10.62 8.58 -3.28
N SER A 119 10.13 7.41 -2.84
CA SER A 119 8.85 7.29 -2.12
C SER A 119 9.01 7.12 -0.61
N GLY A 120 10.18 6.65 -0.15
CA GLY A 120 10.37 6.18 1.22
C GLY A 120 10.04 7.19 2.33
N ASP A 121 10.37 8.47 2.15
CA ASP A 121 10.07 9.50 3.15
C ASP A 121 8.59 9.81 3.22
N TYR A 122 7.91 9.84 2.06
CA TYR A 122 6.47 10.04 1.98
C TYR A 122 5.70 8.87 2.60
N ASP A 123 6.09 7.64 2.29
CA ASP A 123 5.42 6.42 2.79
C ASP A 123 5.60 6.28 4.31
N ARG A 124 6.82 6.58 4.85
CA ARG A 124 7.07 6.57 6.30
C ARG A 124 6.38 7.70 7.06
N GLY A 125 6.16 8.82 6.42
CA GLY A 125 5.64 10.04 7.05
C GLY A 125 4.16 10.28 6.78
N GLU A 126 3.88 11.05 5.74
CA GLU A 126 2.55 11.58 5.43
C GLU A 126 1.53 10.46 5.14
N LYS A 127 1.92 9.45 4.35
CA LYS A 127 1.03 8.35 3.97
C LYS A 127 0.63 7.52 5.19
N PHE A 128 1.60 7.17 6.05
CA PHE A 128 1.32 6.48 7.30
C PHE A 128 0.38 7.28 8.23
N GLN A 129 0.58 8.59 8.35
CA GLN A 129 -0.32 9.46 9.11
C GLN A 129 -1.76 9.40 8.60
N LYS A 130 -1.95 9.42 7.28
CA LYS A 130 -3.27 9.31 6.66
C LYS A 130 -3.90 7.95 6.95
N TYR A 131 -3.16 6.85 6.78
CA TYR A 131 -3.63 5.50 7.07
C TYR A 131 -4.07 5.32 8.53
N ARG A 132 -3.35 5.90 9.48
CA ARG A 132 -3.70 5.87 10.90
C ARG A 132 -5.06 6.51 11.24
N SER A 133 -5.64 7.27 10.33
CA SER A 133 -6.96 7.88 10.51
C SER A 133 -8.12 6.94 10.14
N LEU A 134 -7.84 5.78 9.55
CA LEU A 134 -8.82 4.74 9.26
C LEU A 134 -9.03 3.87 10.51
N ASP A 135 -10.27 3.74 10.96
CA ASP A 135 -10.62 2.98 12.18
C ASP A 135 -10.29 1.48 12.06
N SER A 136 -10.35 0.94 10.85
CA SER A 136 -10.03 -0.46 10.55
C SER A 136 -8.53 -0.77 10.52
N PHE A 137 -7.70 0.25 10.34
CA PHE A 137 -6.27 0.09 10.10
C PHE A 137 -5.53 -0.39 11.36
N ARG A 138 -4.85 -1.53 11.25
CA ARG A 138 -4.17 -2.21 12.35
C ARG A 138 -2.68 -2.35 12.15
N GLU A 139 -2.24 -2.48 10.89
CA GLU A 139 -0.84 -2.79 10.62
C GLU A 139 -0.35 -2.16 9.33
N TYR A 140 0.91 -1.75 9.33
CA TYR A 140 1.58 -1.17 8.18
C TYR A 140 2.92 -1.84 7.96
N MET A 141 3.19 -2.31 6.75
CA MET A 141 4.47 -2.90 6.40
C MET A 141 5.14 -2.11 5.27
N LEU A 142 6.40 -1.76 5.48
CA LEU A 142 7.27 -1.17 4.48
C LEU A 142 8.39 -2.12 4.11
N ILE A 143 8.57 -2.36 2.81
CA ILE A 143 9.59 -3.23 2.25
C ILE A 143 10.56 -2.39 1.42
N ASP A 144 11.83 -2.37 1.75
CA ASP A 144 12.83 -1.60 0.99
C ASP A 144 13.23 -2.36 -0.29
N SER A 145 13.07 -1.72 -1.45
CA SER A 145 13.43 -2.33 -2.74
C SER A 145 14.93 -2.26 -3.07
N ARG A 146 15.77 -1.68 -2.20
CA ARG A 146 17.20 -1.44 -2.44
C ARG A 146 18.10 -2.31 -1.57
N ARG A 147 17.56 -2.92 -0.51
CA ARG A 147 18.28 -3.73 0.47
C ARG A 147 17.32 -4.64 1.21
N TYR A 148 17.86 -5.65 1.89
CA TYR A 148 17.08 -6.48 2.80
C TYR A 148 16.69 -5.64 4.02
N ALA A 149 15.49 -5.09 4.01
CA ALA A 149 14.94 -4.32 5.12
C ALA A 149 13.41 -4.32 5.05
N VAL A 150 12.79 -4.76 6.12
CA VAL A 150 11.34 -4.71 6.33
C VAL A 150 11.06 -4.08 7.67
N GLU A 151 10.11 -3.16 7.70
CA GLU A 151 9.64 -2.47 8.90
C GLU A 151 8.13 -2.69 8.99
N CYS A 152 7.64 -3.17 10.13
CA CYS A 152 6.22 -3.37 10.41
C CYS A 152 5.80 -2.54 11.62
N TRP A 153 4.73 -1.80 11.49
CA TRP A 153 4.08 -1.10 12.61
C TRP A 153 2.73 -1.74 12.87
N TYR A 154 2.54 -2.27 14.06
CA TYR A 154 1.29 -2.84 14.52
C TYR A 154 0.65 -1.97 15.61
N LYS A 155 -0.64 -1.69 15.47
CA LYS A 155 -1.43 -0.94 16.43
C LYS A 155 -1.79 -1.82 17.62
N GLU A 156 -1.08 -1.65 18.75
CA GLU A 156 -1.33 -2.43 19.97
C GLU A 156 -2.59 -1.92 20.70
N ASP A 157 -2.76 -0.60 20.75
CA ASP A 157 -3.97 0.06 21.26
C ASP A 157 -4.21 1.39 20.51
N GLU A 158 -5.16 2.21 20.97
CA GLU A 158 -5.49 3.48 20.31
C GLU A 158 -4.34 4.50 20.24
N LYS A 159 -3.35 4.38 21.14
CA LYS A 159 -2.26 5.34 21.29
C LYS A 159 -0.89 4.73 20.99
N LEU A 160 -0.77 3.43 21.08
CA LEU A 160 0.51 2.74 21.01
C LEU A 160 0.64 1.95 19.71
N TRP A 161 1.70 2.25 18.97
CA TRP A 161 2.16 1.47 17.84
C TRP A 161 3.48 0.79 18.20
N ARG A 162 3.55 -0.50 17.99
CA ARG A 162 4.77 -1.29 18.16
C ARG A 162 5.42 -1.48 16.79
N MET A 163 6.74 -1.33 16.74
CA MET A 163 7.51 -1.60 15.53
C MET A 163 8.28 -2.91 15.68
N ASP A 164 8.22 -3.75 14.67
CA ASP A 164 9.11 -4.88 14.42
C ASP A 164 9.87 -4.65 13.12
N SER A 165 11.08 -5.22 13.00
CA SER A 165 11.89 -5.01 11.81
C SER A 165 12.93 -6.12 11.61
N ALA A 166 13.23 -6.41 10.34
CA ALA A 166 14.29 -7.33 9.95
C ALA A 166 15.15 -6.68 8.85
N PHE A 167 16.48 -6.87 8.95
CA PHE A 167 17.46 -6.23 8.07
C PHE A 167 18.40 -7.21 7.38
N THR A 168 18.16 -8.51 7.50
CA THR A 168 18.95 -9.56 6.86
C THR A 168 18.04 -10.52 6.12
N ARG A 169 18.57 -11.19 5.09
CA ARG A 169 17.79 -12.10 4.26
C ARG A 169 17.20 -13.27 5.03
N ASP A 170 17.90 -13.75 6.05
CA ASP A 170 17.51 -14.85 6.94
C ASP A 170 16.61 -14.39 8.11
N GLY A 171 16.28 -13.10 8.18
CA GLY A 171 15.35 -12.55 9.16
C GLY A 171 13.88 -12.82 8.80
N SER A 172 13.00 -12.55 9.75
CA SER A 172 11.55 -12.59 9.55
C SER A 172 10.88 -11.47 10.30
N VAL A 173 9.63 -11.14 9.92
CA VAL A 173 8.72 -10.27 10.66
C VAL A 173 7.41 -11.00 10.91
N TYR A 174 6.79 -10.74 12.05
CA TYR A 174 5.48 -11.31 12.36
C TYR A 174 4.38 -10.31 12.05
N LEU A 175 3.48 -10.68 11.13
CA LEU A 175 2.28 -9.88 10.80
C LEU A 175 1.14 -10.25 11.76
N HIS A 176 0.89 -9.39 12.73
CA HIS A 176 -0.12 -9.58 13.77
C HIS A 176 -1.54 -9.66 13.22
N THR A 177 -1.85 -8.84 12.22
CA THR A 177 -3.16 -8.79 11.56
C THR A 177 -3.49 -10.10 10.85
N LEU A 178 -2.52 -10.67 10.17
CA LEU A 178 -2.68 -11.93 9.41
C LEU A 178 -2.32 -13.17 10.24
N LYS A 179 -1.64 -13.01 11.39
CA LYS A 179 -1.07 -14.08 12.22
C LYS A 179 -0.10 -14.97 11.46
N VAL A 180 0.79 -14.35 10.69
CA VAL A 180 1.73 -15.02 9.80
C VAL A 180 3.14 -14.56 10.09
N ASP A 181 4.07 -15.52 10.23
CA ASP A 181 5.51 -15.26 10.14
C ASP A 181 5.88 -15.12 8.67
N LEU A 182 6.47 -13.98 8.30
CA LEU A 182 6.90 -13.68 6.95
C LEU A 182 8.43 -13.61 6.88
N PRO A 183 9.10 -14.67 6.39
CA PRO A 183 10.53 -14.66 6.17
C PRO A 183 10.94 -13.68 5.06
N LEU A 184 12.02 -12.92 5.26
CA LEU A 184 12.52 -12.02 4.23
C LEU A 184 12.99 -12.76 2.98
N GLU A 185 13.41 -14.01 3.11
CA GLU A 185 13.76 -14.84 1.95
C GLU A 185 12.59 -15.10 0.99
N GLU A 186 11.33 -15.07 1.47
CA GLU A 186 10.13 -15.18 0.64
C GLU A 186 9.82 -13.85 -0.05
N ILE A 187 9.98 -12.72 0.65
CA ILE A 187 9.82 -11.38 0.09
C ILE A 187 10.84 -11.13 -1.04
N TYR A 188 12.10 -11.45 -0.78
CA TYR A 188 13.22 -11.18 -1.69
C TYR A 188 13.66 -12.43 -2.48
N ARG A 189 12.77 -13.38 -2.68
CA ARG A 189 13.06 -14.69 -3.28
C ARG A 189 13.76 -14.59 -4.63
N ARG A 190 13.33 -13.62 -5.45
CA ARG A 190 13.85 -13.38 -6.81
C ARG A 190 14.77 -12.16 -6.90
N VAL A 191 15.18 -11.64 -5.76
CA VAL A 191 16.02 -10.46 -5.66
C VAL A 191 17.28 -10.77 -4.86
N ALA A 192 18.41 -10.31 -5.37
CA ALA A 192 19.69 -10.37 -4.66
C ALA A 192 20.32 -8.97 -4.69
N PHE A 193 20.75 -8.50 -3.53
CA PHE A 193 21.52 -7.28 -3.43
C PHE A 193 22.99 -7.63 -3.32
N GLU A 194 23.83 -6.95 -4.09
CA GLU A 194 25.29 -7.07 -3.97
C GLU A 194 25.73 -6.58 -2.57
N LYS A 195 26.73 -7.27 -2.03
CA LYS A 195 27.28 -6.96 -0.70
C LYS A 195 28.15 -5.72 -0.73
#